data_ff948158c2967eafd5cc58d8410074bd
#
_entry.id   ff948158c2967eafd5cc58d8410074bd
#
_cell.length_a   1.000
_cell.length_b   1.000
_cell.length_c   1.000
_cell.angle_alpha   90.00
_cell.angle_beta   90.00
_cell.angle_gamma   90.00
#
_symmetry.space_group_name_H-M   'P 1'
#
loop_
_entity.id
_entity.type
_entity.pdbx_description
1 polymer ?
#
loop_
_entity_poly.entity_id
_entity_poly.type
_entity_poly.pdbx_seq_one_letter_code
_entity_poly.pdbx_strand_id
1 'polypeptide(L)'
;MSRSLDQANRAISAVRDMPYGVARTQAAEHQVRVVEEEGPVEARAYALSTLVEAYHWGGEVDKSFVAFARLLVQFEQVWSTPSV
;
A
#
# COMPACT_ATOMS: atom_id res chain seq x y z
N MET A 1 6.85 2.85 -18.51
CA MET A 1 7.14 4.17 -17.92
C MET A 1 6.68 4.19 -16.48
N SER A 2 7.51 4.67 -15.59
CA SER A 2 7.13 4.82 -14.20
C SER A 2 6.26 6.07 -14.03
N ARG A 3 5.25 5.98 -13.18
CA ARG A 3 4.42 7.13 -12.84
C ARG A 3 5.09 7.99 -11.78
N SER A 4 4.74 9.27 -11.72
CA SER A 4 5.27 10.18 -10.72
C SER A 4 4.68 9.84 -9.34
N LEU A 5 5.34 10.33 -8.28
CA LEU A 5 4.84 10.16 -6.91
C LEU A 5 3.44 10.80 -6.77
N ASP A 6 3.22 11.95 -7.39
CA ASP A 6 1.94 12.63 -7.34
C ASP A 6 0.82 11.79 -7.99
N GLN A 7 1.10 11.20 -9.15
CA GLN A 7 0.16 10.31 -9.82
C GLN A 7 -0.16 9.07 -8.97
N ALA A 8 0.87 8.47 -8.37
CA ALA A 8 0.71 7.32 -7.50
C ALA A 8 -0.15 7.66 -6.28
N ASN A 9 0.14 8.77 -5.63
CA ASN A 9 -0.60 9.20 -4.45
C ASN A 9 -2.06 9.50 -4.76
N ARG A 10 -2.35 10.10 -5.92
CA ARG A 10 -3.73 10.35 -6.36
C ARG A 10 -4.49 9.04 -6.59
N ALA A 11 -3.84 8.07 -7.23
CA ALA A 11 -4.46 6.76 -7.49
C ALA A 11 -4.78 6.04 -6.17
N ILE A 12 -3.85 6.07 -5.22
CA ILE A 12 -4.03 5.45 -3.91
C ILE A 12 -5.12 6.18 -3.11
N SER A 13 -5.13 7.51 -3.14
CA SER A 13 -6.15 8.32 -2.47
C SER A 13 -7.54 8.03 -3.01
N ALA A 14 -7.67 7.79 -4.30
CA ALA A 14 -8.95 7.42 -4.90
C ALA A 14 -9.48 6.10 -4.32
N VAL A 15 -8.60 5.15 -4.04
CA VAL A 15 -8.99 3.90 -3.36
C VAL A 15 -9.51 4.20 -1.95
N ARG A 16 -8.86 5.09 -1.22
CA ARG A 16 -9.26 5.44 0.15
C ARG A 16 -10.63 6.14 0.21
N ASP A 17 -11.06 6.74 -0.88
CA ASP A 17 -12.38 7.36 -0.99
C ASP A 17 -13.50 6.37 -1.29
N MET A 18 -13.16 5.13 -1.64
CA MET A 18 -14.15 4.09 -1.91
C MET A 18 -14.73 3.55 -0.60
N PRO A 19 -16.01 3.12 -0.60
CA PRO A 19 -16.55 2.42 0.58
C PRO A 19 -15.82 1.10 0.80
N TYR A 20 -15.70 0.67 2.05
CA TYR A 20 -15.10 -0.62 2.36
C TYR A 20 -15.90 -1.76 1.75
N GLY A 21 -15.20 -2.76 1.24
CA GLY A 21 -15.78 -3.90 0.59
C GLY A 21 -14.84 -4.50 -0.44
N VAL A 22 -15.34 -5.45 -1.22
CA VAL A 22 -14.54 -6.20 -2.19
C VAL A 22 -13.88 -5.28 -3.23
N ALA A 23 -14.64 -4.31 -3.74
CA ALA A 23 -14.11 -3.42 -4.77
C ALA A 23 -12.92 -2.59 -4.26
N ARG A 24 -13.03 -2.04 -3.05
CA ARG A 24 -11.94 -1.28 -2.43
C ARG A 24 -10.73 -2.17 -2.18
N THR A 25 -10.95 -3.39 -1.67
CA THR A 25 -9.88 -4.35 -1.42
C THR A 25 -9.12 -4.69 -2.71
N GLN A 26 -9.85 -4.99 -3.78
CA GLN A 26 -9.24 -5.29 -5.07
C GLN A 26 -8.48 -4.10 -5.64
N ALA A 27 -9.03 -2.91 -5.50
CA ALA A 27 -8.37 -1.68 -5.95
C ALA A 27 -7.08 -1.43 -5.16
N ALA A 28 -7.09 -1.68 -3.84
CA ALA A 28 -5.91 -1.55 -2.99
C ALA A 28 -4.83 -2.57 -3.38
N GLU A 29 -5.22 -3.82 -3.61
CA GLU A 29 -4.30 -4.86 -4.08
C GLU A 29 -3.67 -4.47 -5.41
N HIS A 30 -4.46 -3.92 -6.32
CA HIS A 30 -3.96 -3.47 -7.61
C HIS A 30 -2.92 -2.35 -7.44
N GLN A 31 -3.18 -1.38 -6.59
CA GLN A 31 -2.23 -0.27 -6.37
C GLN A 31 -0.91 -0.77 -5.76
N VAL A 32 -0.95 -1.73 -4.85
CA VAL A 32 0.27 -2.33 -4.31
C VAL A 32 1.08 -2.99 -5.43
N ARG A 33 0.43 -3.76 -6.30
CA ARG A 33 1.11 -4.40 -7.43
C ARG A 33 1.73 -3.37 -8.37
N VAL A 34 1.00 -2.31 -8.70
CA VAL A 34 1.49 -1.27 -9.60
C VAL A 34 2.72 -0.58 -8.99
N VAL A 35 2.67 -0.25 -7.70
CA VAL A 35 3.82 0.38 -7.04
C VAL A 35 5.02 -0.57 -7.01
N GLU A 36 4.81 -1.86 -6.77
CA GLU A 36 5.91 -2.83 -6.74
C GLU A 36 6.54 -3.02 -8.13
N GLU A 37 5.76 -2.95 -9.19
CA GLU A 37 6.24 -3.17 -10.56
C GLU A 37 6.78 -1.89 -11.21
N GLU A 38 6.14 -0.77 -10.99
CA GLU A 38 6.42 0.48 -11.70
C GLU A 38 6.94 1.60 -10.82
N GLY A 39 6.79 1.48 -9.51
CA GLY A 39 7.14 2.54 -8.58
C GLY A 39 6.08 3.66 -8.58
N PRO A 40 6.42 4.81 -8.03
CA PRO A 40 7.65 5.09 -7.32
C PRO A 40 7.73 4.40 -5.96
N VAL A 41 8.93 4.05 -5.53
CA VAL A 41 9.13 3.34 -4.27
C VAL A 41 8.64 4.14 -3.06
N GLU A 42 8.66 5.47 -3.16
CA GLU A 42 8.19 6.36 -2.10
C GLU A 42 6.69 6.20 -1.80
N ALA A 43 5.90 5.71 -2.76
CA ALA A 43 4.47 5.47 -2.56
C ALA A 43 4.16 4.10 -1.95
N ARG A 44 5.17 3.26 -1.76
CA ARG A 44 4.96 1.88 -1.33
C ARG A 44 4.33 1.78 0.05
N ALA A 45 4.81 2.57 1.00
CA ALA A 45 4.26 2.57 2.36
C ALA A 45 2.79 3.01 2.36
N TYR A 46 2.46 4.03 1.57
CA TYR A 46 1.09 4.52 1.45
C TYR A 46 0.17 3.46 0.84
N ALA A 47 0.63 2.79 -0.22
CA ALA A 47 -0.14 1.72 -0.86
C ALA A 47 -0.38 0.56 0.10
N LEU A 48 0.67 0.13 0.83
CA LEU A 48 0.55 -0.97 1.79
C LEU A 48 -0.35 -0.60 2.96
N SER A 49 -0.26 0.61 3.49
CA SER A 49 -1.16 1.03 4.58
C SER A 49 -2.62 1.07 4.12
N THR A 50 -2.86 1.46 2.88
CA THR A 50 -4.19 1.45 2.28
C THR A 50 -4.73 0.01 2.17
N LEU A 51 -3.86 -0.93 1.79
CA LEU A 51 -4.23 -2.34 1.71
C LEU A 51 -4.54 -2.93 3.09
N VAL A 52 -3.73 -2.59 4.11
CA VAL A 52 -3.98 -3.03 5.49
C VAL A 52 -5.37 -2.60 5.94
N GLU A 53 -5.71 -1.33 5.73
CA GLU A 53 -7.03 -0.82 6.11
C GLU A 53 -8.15 -1.50 5.33
N ALA A 54 -7.94 -1.73 4.02
CA ALA A 54 -8.94 -2.39 3.18
C ALA A 54 -9.23 -3.81 3.67
N TYR A 55 -8.20 -4.57 4.02
CA TYR A 55 -8.38 -5.92 4.57
C TYR A 55 -9.03 -5.89 5.94
N HIS A 56 -8.57 -5.01 6.81
CA HIS A 56 -9.07 -4.95 8.19
C HIS A 56 -10.57 -4.64 8.22
N TRP A 57 -10.98 -3.55 7.57
CA TRP A 57 -12.37 -3.12 7.56
C TRP A 57 -13.24 -3.89 6.56
N GLY A 58 -12.62 -4.60 5.64
CA GLY A 58 -13.29 -5.46 4.67
C GLY A 58 -13.58 -6.87 5.20
N GLY A 59 -13.22 -7.17 6.45
CA GLY A 59 -13.48 -8.47 7.05
C GLY A 59 -12.42 -9.52 6.78
N GLU A 60 -11.28 -9.14 6.20
CA GLU A 60 -10.19 -10.08 5.92
C GLU A 60 -9.00 -9.81 6.85
N VAL A 61 -9.26 -9.95 8.15
CA VAL A 61 -8.30 -9.61 9.21
C VAL A 61 -6.99 -10.39 9.07
N ASP A 62 -7.06 -11.67 8.70
CA ASP A 62 -5.86 -12.49 8.53
C ASP A 62 -4.93 -11.90 7.48
N LYS A 63 -5.49 -11.44 6.36
CA LYS A 63 -4.72 -10.82 5.29
C LYS A 63 -4.16 -9.47 5.72
N SER A 64 -4.86 -8.75 6.59
CA SER A 64 -4.37 -7.47 7.10
C SER A 64 -3.08 -7.63 7.89
N PHE A 65 -2.93 -8.72 8.64
CA PHE A 65 -1.69 -9.00 9.39
C PHE A 65 -0.52 -9.23 8.44
N VAL A 66 -0.72 -9.96 7.34
CA VAL A 66 0.34 -10.19 6.35
C VAL A 66 0.75 -8.88 5.69
N ALA A 67 -0.21 -8.06 5.29
CA ALA A 67 0.06 -6.77 4.67
C ALA A 67 0.77 -5.83 5.66
N PHE A 68 0.36 -5.84 6.92
CA PHE A 68 0.99 -5.05 7.98
C PHE A 68 2.44 -5.47 8.20
N ALA A 69 2.72 -6.78 8.19
CA ALA A 69 4.09 -7.29 8.30
C ALA A 69 4.96 -6.77 7.15
N ARG A 70 4.43 -6.73 5.93
CA ARG A 70 5.16 -6.17 4.78
C ARG A 70 5.45 -4.67 4.98
N LEU A 71 4.51 -3.95 5.55
CA LEU A 71 4.69 -2.53 5.86
C LEU A 71 5.78 -2.32 6.91
N LEU A 72 5.79 -3.15 7.95
CA LEU A 72 6.83 -3.08 9.00
C LEU A 72 8.22 -3.34 8.44
N VAL A 73 8.36 -4.31 7.54
CA VAL A 73 9.65 -4.59 6.88
C VAL A 73 10.14 -3.35 6.15
N GLN A 74 9.25 -2.62 5.49
CA GLN A 74 9.62 -1.41 4.79
C GLN A 74 10.12 -0.31 5.75
N PHE A 75 9.47 -0.14 6.90
CA PHE A 75 9.93 0.79 7.91
C PHE A 75 11.28 0.36 8.50
N GLU A 76 11.48 -0.92 8.75
CA GLU A 76 12.77 -1.43 9.22
C GLU A 76 13.89 -1.12 8.25
N GLN A 77 13.65 -1.24 6.96
CA GLN A 77 14.66 -0.92 5.95
C GLN A 77 15.04 0.56 6.00
N VAL A 78 14.08 1.43 6.26
CA VAL A 78 14.35 2.87 6.40
C VAL A 78 15.15 3.17 7.67
N TRP A 79 14.78 2.54 8.79
CA TRP A 79 15.40 2.80 10.09
C TRP A 79 16.73 2.06 10.28
N SER A 80 16.91 0.93 9.61
CA SER A 80 18.12 0.13 9.74
C SER A 80 19.19 0.47 8.72
N THR A 81 18.94 1.43 7.84
CA THR A 81 19.96 1.92 6.92
C THR A 81 21.11 2.47 7.76
N PRO A 82 22.31 1.89 7.68
CA PRO A 82 23.40 2.38 8.50
C PRO A 82 23.72 3.81 8.12
N SER A 83 23.55 4.69 9.09
CA SER A 83 24.04 6.05 8.94
C SER A 83 25.56 5.98 9.10
N VAL A 84 26.21 6.04 8.02
CA VAL A 84 27.66 6.05 8.05
C VAL A 84 28.15 7.46 8.24
#